data_e5d058974f047cc2bf75021dac63ea48
#
_entry.id   e5d058974f047cc2bf75021dac63ea48
#
_cell.length_a   1.000
_cell.length_b   1.000
_cell.length_c   1.000
_cell.angle_alpha   90.00
_cell.angle_beta   90.00
_cell.angle_gamma   90.00
#
_symmetry.space_group_name_H-M   'P 1'
#
loop_
_entity.id
_entity.type
_entity.pdbx_description
1 polymer ?
#
loop_
_entity_poly.entity_id
_entity_poly.type
_entity_poly.pdbx_seq_one_letter_code
_entity_poly.pdbx_strand_id
1 'polypeptide(L)'
;MAKNKHNLESGSSIERSDERIKETQEVFTPPDLVDSMVNDIPEDVLKDPSSTFIDPSAGSGNFLVGLKTKLMEYHDEHHIVNNMLYAVEIMPDNHKELCVRLGVRSNHHHYVCADALEYDYSFGDPIGVEQYFN
;
A
#
# COMPACT_ATOMS: atom_id res chain seq x y z
N MET A 1 -9.78 20.29 -2.91
CA MET A 1 -9.87 19.57 -3.25
C MET A 1 -10.84 18.86 -3.29
N ALA A 2 -11.19 18.68 -3.78
CA ALA A 2 -12.23 18.21 -3.79
C ALA A 2 -12.41 16.94 -3.52
N LYS A 3 -12.82 16.65 -3.07
CA LYS A 3 -13.03 15.67 -2.75
C LYS A 3 -13.85 15.13 -3.11
N ASN A 4 -13.85 14.68 -3.36
CA ASN A 4 -14.22 14.09 -3.51
C ASN A 4 -14.78 13.02 -4.12
N LYS A 5 -15.53 13.02 -4.82
CA LYS A 5 -16.06 12.03 -5.56
C LYS A 5 -15.07 11.16 -6.15
N HIS A 6 -13.89 11.68 -6.50
CA HIS A 6 -12.78 10.90 -6.98
C HIS A 6 -12.30 9.90 -5.98
N ASN A 7 -12.38 10.24 -4.71
CA ASN A 7 -12.00 9.30 -3.67
C ASN A 7 -12.83 8.04 -3.71
N LEU A 8 -14.12 8.20 -3.96
CA LEU A 8 -14.99 7.04 -4.02
C LEU A 8 -14.67 6.18 -5.22
N GLU A 9 -14.40 6.83 -6.35
CA GLU A 9 -14.08 6.11 -7.56
C GLU A 9 -12.78 5.35 -7.45
N SER A 10 -11.85 5.87 -6.67
CA SER A 10 -10.57 5.20 -6.48
C SER A 10 -10.65 4.09 -5.45
N GLY A 11 -11.80 3.93 -4.80
CA GLY A 11 -12.02 2.86 -3.85
C GLY A 11 -11.87 3.23 -2.39
N SER A 12 -11.45 4.44 -2.09
CA SER A 12 -11.36 4.87 -0.70
C SER A 12 -12.67 5.48 -0.24
N SER A 13 -13.18 5.02 0.88
CA SER A 13 -14.40 5.54 1.47
C SER A 13 -14.14 6.46 2.66
N ILE A 14 -12.89 6.69 2.99
CA ILE A 14 -12.52 7.51 4.15
C ILE A 14 -12.51 8.98 3.76
N GLU A 15 -13.22 9.80 4.53
CA GLU A 15 -13.17 11.24 4.35
C GLU A 15 -11.97 11.80 5.11
N ARG A 16 -11.31 12.75 4.49
CA ARG A 16 -10.15 13.39 5.11
C ARG A 16 -10.38 14.88 5.18
N SER A 17 -10.34 15.41 6.40
CA SER A 17 -10.43 16.86 6.58
C SER A 17 -9.12 17.51 6.19
N ASP A 18 -9.19 18.81 5.85
CA ASP A 18 -7.99 19.56 5.53
C ASP A 18 -7.02 19.58 6.69
N GLU A 19 -7.54 19.64 7.91
CA GLU A 19 -6.71 19.66 9.11
C GLU A 19 -5.94 18.35 9.25
N ARG A 20 -6.62 17.23 9.02
CA ARG A 20 -6.00 15.93 9.12
C ARG A 20 -4.87 15.79 8.11
N ILE A 21 -5.11 16.20 6.87
CA ILE A 21 -4.08 16.13 5.83
C ILE A 21 -2.88 16.97 6.21
N LYS A 22 -3.13 18.16 6.75
CA LYS A 22 -2.06 19.07 7.14
C LYS A 22 -1.23 18.51 8.29
N GLU A 23 -1.88 17.94 9.31
CA GLU A 23 -1.18 17.44 10.50
C GLU A 23 -0.41 16.16 10.23
N THR A 24 -0.96 15.28 9.43
CA THR A 24 -0.37 13.95 9.19
C THR A 24 0.41 13.88 7.89
N GLN A 25 0.31 14.93 7.06
CA GLN A 25 0.90 14.93 5.72
C GLN A 25 0.38 13.78 4.89
N GLU A 26 -0.85 13.42 5.15
CA GLU A 26 -1.52 12.35 4.45
C GLU A 26 -1.75 12.75 3.00
N VAL A 27 -1.40 11.88 2.05
CA VAL A 27 -1.51 12.17 0.63
C VAL A 27 -2.41 11.15 -0.03
N PHE A 28 -3.40 11.65 -0.76
CA PHE A 28 -4.26 10.81 -1.56
C PHE A 28 -3.67 10.71 -2.97
N THR A 29 -3.42 9.49 -3.44
CA THR A 29 -2.86 9.28 -4.77
C THR A 29 -4.00 9.02 -5.75
N PRO A 30 -4.23 9.92 -6.72
CA PRO A 30 -5.35 9.74 -7.65
C PRO A 30 -5.12 8.56 -8.61
N PRO A 31 -6.21 8.00 -9.14
CA PRO A 31 -6.12 6.80 -9.99
C PRO A 31 -5.20 6.96 -11.21
N ASP A 32 -5.24 8.12 -11.88
CA ASP A 32 -4.40 8.34 -13.05
C ASP A 32 -2.92 8.28 -12.70
N LEU A 33 -2.57 8.83 -11.52
CA LEU A 33 -1.19 8.80 -11.07
C LEU A 33 -0.78 7.39 -10.68
N VAL A 34 -1.69 6.65 -10.03
CA VAL A 34 -1.43 5.25 -9.70
C VAL A 34 -1.14 4.46 -10.96
N ASP A 35 -1.96 4.61 -12.00
CA ASP A 35 -1.76 3.91 -13.26
C ASP A 35 -0.41 4.25 -13.87
N SER A 36 -0.05 5.53 -13.85
CA SER A 36 1.23 5.98 -14.37
C SER A 36 2.39 5.35 -13.62
N MET A 37 2.31 5.36 -12.28
CA MET A 37 3.37 4.80 -11.45
C MET A 37 3.53 3.29 -11.66
N VAL A 38 2.41 2.59 -11.75
CA VAL A 38 2.43 1.14 -11.93
C VAL A 38 2.98 0.80 -13.32
N ASN A 39 2.60 1.57 -14.34
CA ASN A 39 3.06 1.32 -15.70
C ASN A 39 4.55 1.64 -15.90
N ASP A 40 5.14 2.40 -14.98
CA ASP A 40 6.57 2.70 -15.02
C ASP A 40 7.43 1.57 -14.45
N ILE A 41 6.82 0.60 -13.78
CA ILE A 41 7.59 -0.52 -13.24
C ILE A 41 7.99 -1.45 -14.38
N PRO A 42 9.28 -1.80 -14.51
CA PRO A 42 9.72 -2.69 -15.60
C PRO A 42 9.01 -4.03 -15.54
N GLU A 43 8.68 -4.56 -16.70
CA GLU A 43 7.92 -5.79 -16.81
C GLU A 43 8.64 -6.97 -16.18
N ASP A 44 9.96 -7.04 -16.33
CA ASP A 44 10.74 -8.13 -15.74
C ASP A 44 10.67 -8.10 -14.21
N VAL A 45 10.54 -6.92 -13.61
CA VAL A 45 10.35 -6.79 -12.15
C VAL A 45 8.97 -7.29 -11.76
N LEU A 46 7.95 -6.93 -12.53
CA LEU A 46 6.58 -7.36 -12.24
C LEU A 46 6.42 -8.88 -12.37
N LYS A 47 7.11 -9.47 -13.32
CA LYS A 47 7.00 -10.91 -13.58
C LYS A 47 7.76 -11.78 -12.59
N ASP A 48 8.76 -11.23 -11.93
CA ASP A 48 9.60 -11.99 -11.01
C ASP A 48 8.85 -12.27 -9.72
N PRO A 49 8.56 -13.53 -9.38
CA PRO A 49 7.79 -13.84 -8.18
C PRO A 49 8.53 -13.51 -6.88
N SER A 50 9.84 -13.25 -6.95
CA SER A 50 10.60 -12.86 -5.77
C SER A 50 10.68 -11.35 -5.58
N SER A 51 10.11 -10.56 -6.48
CA SER A 51 10.06 -9.11 -6.32
C SER A 51 9.22 -8.72 -5.11
N THR A 52 9.69 -7.71 -4.38
CA THR A 52 8.96 -7.18 -3.24
C THR A 52 8.77 -5.68 -3.40
N PHE A 53 7.63 -5.19 -2.92
CA PHE A 53 7.25 -3.79 -3.03
C PHE A 53 6.80 -3.29 -1.67
N ILE A 54 7.29 -2.13 -1.26
CA ILE A 54 6.87 -1.55 0.00
C ILE A 54 6.35 -0.13 -0.23
N ASP A 55 5.25 0.19 0.44
CA ASP A 55 4.75 1.55 0.49
C ASP A 55 4.76 2.02 1.94
N PRO A 56 5.71 2.88 2.33
CA PRO A 56 5.82 3.33 3.72
C PRO A 56 4.82 4.41 4.08
N SER A 57 3.99 4.84 3.14
CA SER A 57 2.96 5.85 3.35
C SER A 57 1.71 5.40 2.62
N ALA A 58 1.22 4.20 2.93
CA ALA A 58 0.25 3.52 2.07
C ALA A 58 -1.11 4.20 1.99
N GLY A 59 -1.49 4.99 2.99
CA GLY A 59 -2.81 5.58 3.04
C GLY A 59 -3.85 4.49 3.07
N SER A 60 -4.94 4.69 2.36
CA SER A 60 -5.98 3.65 2.24
C SER A 60 -5.67 2.63 1.14
N GLY A 61 -4.51 2.73 0.49
CA GLY A 61 -4.01 1.69 -0.38
C GLY A 61 -4.19 1.89 -1.87
N ASN A 62 -4.42 3.11 -2.33
CA ASN A 62 -4.66 3.33 -3.76
C ASN A 62 -3.53 2.78 -4.63
N PHE A 63 -2.29 3.07 -4.26
CA PHE A 63 -1.16 2.56 -5.03
C PHE A 63 -1.05 1.04 -4.94
N LEU A 64 -1.12 0.49 -3.71
CA LEU A 64 -0.95 -0.95 -3.54
C LEU A 64 -2.08 -1.76 -4.16
N VAL A 65 -3.31 -1.23 -4.14
CA VAL A 65 -4.43 -1.90 -4.81
C VAL A 65 -4.21 -1.90 -6.33
N GLY A 66 -3.77 -0.78 -6.88
CA GLY A 66 -3.45 -0.70 -8.30
C GLY A 66 -2.30 -1.63 -8.68
N LEU A 67 -1.27 -1.68 -7.85
CA LEU A 67 -0.13 -2.57 -8.08
C LEU A 67 -0.55 -4.03 -7.98
N LYS A 68 -1.39 -4.36 -7.00
CA LYS A 68 -1.91 -5.73 -6.88
C LYS A 68 -2.64 -6.15 -8.15
N THR A 69 -3.50 -5.27 -8.67
CA THR A 69 -4.24 -5.56 -9.89
C THR A 69 -3.28 -5.87 -11.04
N LYS A 70 -2.23 -5.08 -11.17
CA LYS A 70 -1.24 -5.30 -12.21
C LYS A 70 -0.49 -6.61 -12.02
N LEU A 71 -0.08 -6.90 -10.79
CA LEU A 71 0.66 -8.12 -10.48
C LEU A 71 -0.19 -9.37 -10.71
N MET A 72 -1.52 -9.25 -10.63
CA MET A 72 -2.40 -10.38 -10.88
C MET A 72 -2.40 -10.85 -12.33
N GLU A 73 -1.78 -10.08 -13.22
CA GLU A 73 -1.55 -10.53 -14.59
C GLU A 73 -0.48 -11.63 -14.65
N TYR A 74 0.37 -11.73 -13.61
CA TYR A 74 1.53 -12.63 -13.62
C TYR A 74 1.53 -13.63 -12.46
N HIS A 75 0.84 -13.32 -11.36
CA HIS A 75 0.90 -14.11 -10.13
C HIS A 75 -0.50 -14.27 -9.54
N ASP A 76 -0.69 -15.27 -8.69
CA ASP A 76 -1.97 -15.40 -8.02
C ASP A 76 -2.05 -14.43 -6.82
N GLU A 77 -3.29 -14.16 -6.43
CA GLU A 77 -3.56 -13.18 -5.39
C GLU A 77 -2.89 -13.53 -4.05
N HIS A 78 -2.95 -14.81 -3.68
CA HIS A 78 -2.37 -15.26 -2.41
C HIS A 78 -0.87 -14.97 -2.37
N HIS A 79 -0.17 -15.27 -3.44
CA HIS A 79 1.27 -15.01 -3.52
C HIS A 79 1.57 -13.51 -3.40
N ILE A 80 0.79 -12.70 -4.10
CA ILE A 80 1.00 -11.25 -4.12
C ILE A 80 0.89 -10.65 -2.72
N VAL A 81 -0.22 -10.90 -2.04
CA VAL A 81 -0.46 -10.24 -0.75
C VAL A 81 0.37 -10.82 0.38
N ASN A 82 0.82 -12.05 0.26
CA ASN A 82 1.59 -12.70 1.33
C ASN A 82 3.10 -12.68 1.11
N ASN A 83 3.57 -12.40 -0.11
CA ASN A 83 4.99 -12.49 -0.41
C ASN A 83 5.57 -11.30 -1.16
N MET A 84 4.75 -10.46 -1.77
CA MET A 84 5.26 -9.39 -2.63
C MET A 84 4.98 -7.99 -2.10
N LEU A 85 3.90 -7.78 -1.36
CA LEU A 85 3.49 -6.44 -0.94
C LEU A 85 3.71 -6.23 0.56
N TYR A 86 4.17 -5.03 0.90
CA TYR A 86 4.40 -4.60 2.27
C TYR A 86 3.96 -3.14 2.41
N ALA A 87 3.46 -2.77 3.57
CA ALA A 87 2.99 -1.40 3.77
C ALA A 87 3.14 -0.96 5.21
N VAL A 88 3.38 0.33 5.38
CA VAL A 88 3.33 0.98 6.69
C VAL A 88 2.36 2.14 6.56
N GLU A 89 1.45 2.27 7.50
CA GLU A 89 0.48 3.37 7.50
C GLU A 89 0.21 3.81 8.93
N ILE A 90 0.35 5.10 9.19
CA ILE A 90 0.28 5.62 10.55
C ILE A 90 -1.17 5.77 11.04
N MET A 91 -2.12 6.01 10.14
CA MET A 91 -3.51 6.24 10.53
C MET A 91 -4.28 4.93 10.61
N PRO A 92 -4.85 4.59 11.78
CA PRO A 92 -5.54 3.31 11.94
C PRO A 92 -6.70 3.08 10.98
N ASP A 93 -7.47 4.13 10.66
CA ASP A 93 -8.60 3.98 9.76
C ASP A 93 -8.12 3.70 8.32
N ASN A 94 -7.03 4.34 7.89
CA ASN A 94 -6.44 4.07 6.60
C ASN A 94 -5.87 2.65 6.55
N HIS A 95 -5.21 2.23 7.63
CA HIS A 95 -4.65 0.88 7.70
C HIS A 95 -5.76 -0.16 7.57
N LYS A 96 -6.88 0.06 8.25
CA LYS A 96 -8.00 -0.86 8.19
C LYS A 96 -8.57 -0.93 6.78
N GLU A 97 -8.75 0.22 6.15
CA GLU A 97 -9.27 0.28 4.78
C GLU A 97 -8.31 -0.42 3.82
N LEU A 98 -7.02 -0.18 3.97
CA LEU A 98 -6.00 -0.84 3.16
C LEU A 98 -6.13 -2.36 3.23
N CYS A 99 -6.23 -2.90 4.44
CA CYS A 99 -6.31 -4.35 4.62
C CYS A 99 -7.59 -4.92 4.01
N VAL A 100 -8.72 -4.23 4.19
CA VAL A 100 -9.98 -4.65 3.58
C VAL A 100 -9.86 -4.69 2.05
N ARG A 101 -9.27 -3.64 1.48
CA ARG A 101 -9.15 -3.53 0.02
C ARG A 101 -8.19 -4.56 -0.56
N LEU A 102 -7.16 -4.93 0.19
CA LEU A 102 -6.22 -5.97 -0.26
C LEU A 102 -6.74 -7.38 0.03
N GLY A 103 -7.81 -7.49 0.82
CA GLY A 103 -8.36 -8.79 1.16
C GLY A 103 -7.56 -9.54 2.20
N VAL A 104 -6.90 -8.81 3.11
CA VAL A 104 -6.09 -9.43 4.16
C VAL A 104 -6.64 -9.03 5.53
N ARG A 105 -6.22 -9.76 6.56
CA ARG A 105 -6.60 -9.44 7.94
C ARG A 105 -5.80 -8.23 8.42
N SER A 106 -6.40 -7.46 9.33
CA SER A 106 -5.77 -6.26 9.86
C SER A 106 -4.52 -6.56 10.70
N ASN A 107 -4.33 -7.81 11.12
CA ASN A 107 -3.15 -8.23 11.85
C ASN A 107 -2.10 -8.90 10.95
N HIS A 108 -2.26 -8.82 9.65
CA HIS A 108 -1.27 -9.39 8.72
C HIS A 108 0.04 -8.64 8.88
N HIS A 109 1.13 -9.37 9.10
CA HIS A 109 2.39 -8.76 9.47
C HIS A 109 3.06 -7.96 8.35
N HIS A 110 2.62 -8.10 7.10
CA HIS A 110 3.11 -7.30 5.99
C HIS A 110 2.52 -5.89 5.97
N TYR A 111 1.40 -5.65 6.66
CA TYR A 111 0.66 -4.39 6.57
C TYR A 111 0.55 -3.80 7.96
N VAL A 112 1.46 -2.88 8.28
CA VAL A 112 1.70 -2.44 9.64
C VAL A 112 1.11 -1.06 9.89
N CYS A 113 0.46 -0.90 11.05
CA CYS A 113 -0.02 0.40 11.49
C CYS A 113 1.04 1.00 12.41
N ALA A 114 1.85 1.92 11.89
CA ALA A 114 2.96 2.50 12.63
C ALA A 114 3.45 3.76 11.93
N ASP A 115 4.31 4.50 12.62
CA ASP A 115 5.00 5.64 12.04
C ASP A 115 6.18 5.11 11.22
N ALA A 116 6.17 5.42 9.93
CA ALA A 116 7.18 4.92 8.99
C ALA A 116 8.59 5.35 9.36
N LEU A 117 8.74 6.46 10.07
CA LEU A 117 10.05 6.96 10.47
C LEU A 117 10.61 6.24 11.70
N GLU A 118 9.74 5.54 12.43
CA GLU A 118 10.14 4.86 13.67
C GLU A 118 10.06 3.35 13.59
N TYR A 119 9.32 2.84 12.62
CA TYR A 119 9.15 1.39 12.49
C TYR A 119 10.46 0.75 12.06
N ASP A 120 10.78 -0.43 12.57
CA ASP A 120 12.05 -1.11 12.30
C ASP A 120 12.06 -1.91 10.98
N TYR A 121 10.96 -1.95 10.27
CA TYR A 121 10.81 -2.65 8.98
C TYR A 121 11.10 -4.15 9.07
N SER A 122 10.82 -4.73 10.24
CA SER A 122 11.00 -6.17 10.44
C SER A 122 9.86 -6.99 9.84
N PHE A 123 8.66 -6.42 9.78
CA PHE A 123 7.47 -7.10 9.27
C PHE A 123 7.31 -8.50 9.87
N GLY A 124 7.59 -8.61 11.18
CA GLY A 124 7.47 -9.89 11.87
C GLY A 124 8.61 -10.85 11.64
N ASP A 125 9.61 -10.46 10.87
CA ASP A 125 10.79 -11.29 10.60
C ASP A 125 12.02 -10.40 10.54
N PRO A 126 12.63 -10.10 11.68
CA PRO A 126 13.75 -9.15 11.72
C PRO A 126 14.97 -9.58 10.92
N ILE A 127 15.07 -10.85 10.54
CA ILE A 127 16.22 -11.31 9.80
C ILE A 127 15.95 -11.35 8.30
N GLY A 128 14.79 -11.88 7.92
CA GLY A 128 14.52 -12.15 6.52
C GLY A 128 14.18 -10.93 5.72
N VAL A 129 13.29 -10.08 6.25
CA VAL A 129 12.71 -8.98 5.45
C VAL A 129 13.57 -7.73 5.46
N GLU A 130 14.20 -7.41 6.59
CA GLU A 130 15.02 -6.21 6.69
C GLU A 130 16.06 -6.10 5.61
N GLN A 131 16.67 -7.22 5.22
CA GLN A 131 17.74 -7.18 4.26
C GLN A 131 17.27 -6.78 2.86
N TYR A 132 15.97 -6.77 2.61
CA TYR A 132 15.45 -6.34 1.31
C TYR A 132 15.24 -4.83 1.24
N PHE A 133 15.19 -4.16 2.38
CA PHE A 133 14.84 -2.75 2.42
C PHE A 133 15.92 -1.87 3.04
N ASN A 134 17.04 -2.43 3.40
CA ASN A 134 18.14 -1.66 3.99
C ASN A 134 19.25 -1.33 3.01
#